data_0f6a536fd4fbd05ef0e4900c52e22a51
#
_entry.id   0f6a536fd4fbd05ef0e4900c52e22a51
#
_cell.length_a   1.000
_cell.length_b   1.000
_cell.length_c   1.000
_cell.angle_alpha   90.00
_cell.angle_beta   90.00
_cell.angle_gamma   90.00
#
_symmetry.space_group_name_H-M   'P 1'
#
loop_
_entity.id
_entity.type
_entity.pdbx_description
1 polymer ?
#
loop_
_entity_poly.entity_id
_entity_poly.type
_entity_poly.pdbx_seq_one_letter_code
_entity_poly.pdbx_strand_id
1 'polypeptide(L)'
;MDFSKAFQYKKWANNELLDIGEQQFSILPERDATFFVRILNHTTVVDSLFISRIMGEPEKYSGDNTVETPTISELRETMNQNDSWLVQYVGAATKEDLKRVVSFKFIDGDTGQMSIEEILLHLLTHGSNHRGMASRVLAENNLERPKDTFTRYLHQLEPSRRVGG
;
A
#
# COMPACT_ATOMS: atom_id res chain seq x y z
N MET A 1 -10.41 10.07 -12.34
CA MET A 1 -9.71 10.26 -11.02
C MET A 1 -8.26 10.62 -11.32
N ASP A 2 -7.65 11.48 -10.51
CA ASP A 2 -6.20 11.74 -10.60
C ASP A 2 -5.44 10.67 -9.79
N PHE A 3 -5.13 9.56 -10.44
CA PHE A 3 -4.38 8.46 -9.81
C PHE A 3 -2.96 8.87 -9.41
N SER A 4 -2.34 9.82 -10.13
CA SER A 4 -0.99 10.27 -9.81
C SER A 4 -0.91 10.81 -8.37
N LYS A 5 -1.79 11.75 -8.01
CA LYS A 5 -1.84 12.31 -6.66
C LYS A 5 -2.28 11.28 -5.61
N ALA A 6 -3.16 10.36 -5.97
CA ALA A 6 -3.63 9.31 -5.07
C ALA A 6 -2.52 8.30 -4.71
N PHE A 7 -1.69 7.90 -5.67
CA PHE A 7 -0.56 6.98 -5.40
C PHE A 7 0.63 7.66 -4.72
N GLN A 8 0.86 8.95 -4.97
CA GLN A 8 1.80 9.73 -4.17
C GLN A 8 1.36 9.79 -2.70
N TYR A 9 0.07 9.97 -2.43
CA TYR A 9 -0.48 9.88 -1.07
C TYR A 9 -0.30 8.49 -0.48
N LYS A 10 -0.61 7.39 -1.22
CA LYS A 10 -0.41 6.01 -0.75
C LYS A 10 1.03 5.80 -0.31
N LYS A 11 2.00 6.19 -1.15
CA LYS A 11 3.44 6.10 -0.84
C LYS A 11 3.82 6.90 0.42
N TRP A 12 3.33 8.13 0.53
CA TRP A 12 3.56 8.97 1.70
C TRP A 12 2.99 8.32 2.98
N ALA A 13 1.75 7.84 2.94
CA ALA A 13 1.09 7.22 4.09
C ALA A 13 1.76 5.91 4.53
N ASN A 14 2.20 5.08 3.57
CA ASN A 14 2.98 3.87 3.84
C ASN A 14 4.29 4.21 4.57
N ASN A 15 5.04 5.20 4.10
CA ASN A 15 6.29 5.60 4.74
C ASN A 15 6.07 6.17 6.14
N GLU A 16 5.08 7.06 6.35
CA GLU A 16 4.77 7.57 7.68
C GLU A 16 4.43 6.46 8.67
N LEU A 17 3.64 5.48 8.26
CA LEU A 17 3.28 4.36 9.13
C LEU A 17 4.49 3.48 9.45
N LEU A 18 5.36 3.20 8.47
CA LEU A 18 6.57 2.43 8.70
C LEU A 18 7.57 3.18 9.58
N ASP A 19 7.74 4.50 9.40
CA ASP A 19 8.64 5.32 10.21
C ASP A 19 8.22 5.31 11.68
N ILE A 20 6.95 5.55 11.96
CA ILE A 20 6.40 5.55 13.32
C ILE A 20 6.41 4.13 13.91
N GLY A 21 6.05 3.12 13.12
CA GLY A 21 6.05 1.72 13.55
C GLY A 21 7.46 1.23 13.89
N GLU A 22 8.45 1.54 13.07
CA GLU A 22 9.84 1.13 13.29
C GLU A 22 10.44 1.76 14.56
N GLN A 23 10.18 3.04 14.79
CA GLN A 23 10.65 3.74 16.01
C GLN A 23 10.10 3.13 17.30
N GLN A 24 8.92 2.52 17.24
CA GLN A 24 8.21 1.96 18.39
C GLN A 24 8.20 0.42 18.40
N PHE A 25 8.82 -0.21 17.41
CA PHE A 25 8.70 -1.65 17.16
C PHE A 25 9.14 -2.51 18.36
N SER A 26 10.23 -2.10 19.05
CA SER A 26 10.74 -2.81 20.22
C SER A 26 9.84 -2.74 21.46
N ILE A 27 8.85 -1.84 21.46
CA ILE A 27 7.90 -1.68 22.57
C ILE A 27 6.68 -2.57 22.37
N LEU A 28 6.37 -2.96 21.12
CA LEU A 28 5.24 -3.81 20.81
C LEU A 28 5.42 -5.21 21.39
N PRO A 29 4.36 -5.81 21.97
CA PRO A 29 4.34 -7.23 22.24
C PRO A 29 4.62 -8.03 20.96
N GLU A 30 5.30 -9.16 21.07
CA GLU A 30 5.72 -9.98 19.91
C GLU A 30 4.54 -10.31 18.97
N ARG A 31 3.39 -10.68 19.53
CA ARG A 31 2.19 -10.96 18.75
C ARG A 31 1.74 -9.76 17.91
N ASP A 32 1.73 -8.59 18.51
CA ASP A 32 1.28 -7.35 17.89
C ASP A 32 2.30 -6.85 16.86
N ALA A 33 3.59 -6.97 17.16
CA ALA A 33 4.67 -6.69 16.23
C ALA A 33 4.59 -7.60 14.99
N THR A 34 4.36 -8.90 15.18
CA THR A 34 4.14 -9.87 14.10
C THR A 34 2.92 -9.50 13.27
N PHE A 35 1.79 -9.19 13.89
CA PHE A 35 0.58 -8.80 13.17
C PHE A 35 0.81 -7.51 12.35
N PHE A 36 1.45 -6.50 12.94
CA PHE A 36 1.77 -5.24 12.26
C PHE A 36 2.57 -5.48 10.96
N VAL A 37 3.63 -6.27 11.04
CA VAL A 37 4.44 -6.60 9.86
C VAL A 37 3.65 -7.43 8.86
N ARG A 38 2.95 -8.47 9.31
CA ARG A 38 2.25 -9.40 8.41
C ARG A 38 1.09 -8.75 7.66
N ILE A 39 0.34 -7.85 8.29
CA ILE A 39 -0.76 -7.17 7.61
C ILE A 39 -0.26 -6.18 6.55
N LEU A 40 0.87 -5.51 6.78
CA LEU A 40 1.50 -4.65 5.78
C LEU A 40 2.22 -5.46 4.70
N ASN A 41 2.80 -6.61 5.05
CA ASN A 41 3.39 -7.52 4.07
C ASN A 41 2.32 -8.09 3.12
N HIS A 42 1.14 -8.45 3.63
CA HIS A 42 0.01 -8.85 2.79
C HIS A 42 -0.31 -7.76 1.74
N THR A 43 -0.41 -6.51 2.14
CA THR A 43 -0.64 -5.40 1.20
C THR A 43 0.45 -5.31 0.14
N THR A 44 1.70 -5.46 0.57
CA THR A 44 2.88 -5.40 -0.30
C THR A 44 2.91 -6.54 -1.31
N VAL A 45 2.57 -7.75 -0.88
CA VAL A 45 2.46 -8.93 -1.77
C VAL A 45 1.34 -8.73 -2.79
N VAL A 46 0.16 -8.25 -2.35
CA VAL A 46 -0.97 -7.97 -3.25
C VAL A 46 -0.61 -6.89 -4.28
N ASP A 47 0.06 -5.81 -3.87
CA ASP A 47 0.58 -4.81 -4.80
C ASP A 47 1.51 -5.45 -5.85
N SER A 48 2.45 -6.30 -5.42
CA SER A 48 3.39 -7.01 -6.32
C SER A 48 2.67 -7.93 -7.31
N LEU A 49 1.65 -8.67 -6.86
CA LEU A 49 0.85 -9.55 -7.73
C LEU A 49 0.16 -8.73 -8.83
N PHE A 50 -0.50 -7.63 -8.46
CA PHE A 50 -1.19 -6.80 -9.45
C PHE A 50 -0.22 -6.04 -10.37
N ILE A 51 0.95 -5.63 -9.88
CA ILE A 51 2.02 -5.07 -10.74
C ILE A 51 2.43 -6.09 -11.80
N SER A 52 2.71 -7.34 -11.42
CA SER A 52 3.05 -8.40 -12.37
C SER A 52 1.93 -8.63 -13.39
N ARG A 53 0.67 -8.64 -12.95
CA ARG A 53 -0.52 -8.79 -13.82
C ARG A 53 -0.66 -7.64 -14.82
N ILE A 54 -0.44 -6.40 -14.37
CA ILE A 54 -0.46 -5.21 -15.25
C ILE A 54 0.65 -5.29 -16.31
N MET A 55 1.83 -5.77 -15.92
CA MET A 55 2.98 -5.92 -16.81
C MET A 55 2.88 -7.15 -17.72
N GLY A 56 2.02 -8.11 -17.39
CA GLY A 56 1.96 -9.40 -18.09
C GLY A 56 3.16 -10.31 -17.78
N GLU A 57 3.76 -10.13 -16.62
CA GLU A 57 4.92 -10.90 -16.16
C GLU A 57 4.50 -12.01 -15.18
N PRO A 58 5.34 -13.05 -15.01
CA PRO A 58 5.09 -14.09 -14.00
C PRO A 58 4.97 -13.49 -12.59
N GLU A 59 4.00 -13.99 -11.84
CA GLU A 59 3.79 -13.59 -10.45
C GLU A 59 4.95 -14.09 -9.57
N LYS A 60 5.45 -13.21 -8.69
CA LYS A 60 6.55 -13.54 -7.76
C LYS A 60 6.08 -14.37 -6.56
N TYR A 61 4.79 -14.30 -6.23
CA TYR A 61 4.21 -14.94 -5.06
C TYR A 61 3.08 -15.88 -5.47
N SER A 62 3.00 -17.04 -4.82
CA SER A 62 1.94 -18.02 -5.02
C SER A 62 0.75 -17.86 -4.06
N GLY A 63 0.81 -16.90 -3.17
CA GLY A 63 -0.23 -16.58 -2.18
C GLY A 63 -0.32 -15.08 -1.93
N ASP A 64 -1.22 -14.68 -1.06
CA ASP A 64 -1.46 -13.29 -0.70
C ASP A 64 -0.56 -12.77 0.44
N ASN A 65 0.36 -13.61 0.92
CA ASN A 65 1.37 -13.26 1.90
C ASN A 65 2.58 -14.19 1.75
N THR A 66 3.71 -13.83 2.33
CA THR A 66 4.90 -14.71 2.38
C THR A 66 4.74 -15.76 3.49
N VAL A 67 5.41 -16.91 3.35
CA VAL A 67 5.45 -17.95 4.38
C VAL A 67 6.14 -17.38 5.63
N GLU A 68 7.35 -16.86 5.45
CA GLU A 68 8.11 -16.22 6.52
C GLU A 68 7.66 -14.79 6.74
N THR A 69 7.69 -14.33 7.98
CA THR A 69 7.47 -12.92 8.32
C THR A 69 8.75 -12.14 8.02
N PRO A 70 8.71 -11.16 7.11
CA PRO A 70 9.90 -10.35 6.82
C PRO A 70 10.28 -9.48 8.02
N THR A 71 11.51 -9.03 8.06
CA THR A 71 11.90 -7.91 8.91
C THR A 71 11.23 -6.62 8.43
N ILE A 72 11.10 -5.64 9.31
CA ILE A 72 10.52 -4.33 8.93
C ILE A 72 11.35 -3.63 7.84
N SER A 73 12.66 -3.87 7.79
CA SER A 73 13.56 -3.35 6.76
C SER A 73 13.28 -3.98 5.39
N GLU A 74 13.15 -5.31 5.32
CA GLU A 74 12.80 -6.02 4.07
C GLU A 74 11.42 -5.64 3.57
N LEU A 75 10.45 -5.52 4.48
CA LEU A 75 9.10 -5.02 4.18
C LEU A 75 9.16 -3.62 3.56
N ARG A 76 9.90 -2.69 4.19
CA ARG A 76 10.09 -1.32 3.71
C ARG A 76 10.69 -1.28 2.31
N GLU A 77 11.71 -2.08 2.06
CA GLU A 77 12.36 -2.13 0.75
C GLU A 77 11.38 -2.53 -0.35
N THR A 78 10.67 -3.64 -0.16
CA THR A 78 9.71 -4.16 -1.15
C THR A 78 8.54 -3.19 -1.33
N MET A 79 8.01 -2.63 -0.25
CA MET A 79 6.92 -1.66 -0.31
C MET A 79 7.33 -0.39 -1.08
N ASN A 80 8.53 0.13 -0.84
CA ASN A 80 9.03 1.30 -1.55
C ASN A 80 9.27 1.04 -3.05
N GLN A 81 9.72 -0.16 -3.42
CA GLN A 81 9.85 -0.58 -4.82
C GLN A 81 8.48 -0.58 -5.52
N ASN A 82 7.49 -1.20 -4.91
CA ASN A 82 6.11 -1.24 -5.44
C ASN A 82 5.50 0.16 -5.56
N ASP A 83 5.58 0.95 -4.50
CA ASP A 83 5.03 2.31 -4.48
C ASP A 83 5.70 3.21 -5.52
N SER A 84 7.02 3.07 -5.72
CA SER A 84 7.74 3.83 -6.73
C SER A 84 7.31 3.43 -8.13
N TRP A 85 7.16 2.14 -8.39
CA TRP A 85 6.67 1.63 -9.68
C TRP A 85 5.25 2.15 -9.96
N LEU A 86 4.34 2.03 -8.97
CA LEU A 86 2.95 2.48 -9.12
C LEU A 86 2.86 3.99 -9.40
N VAL A 87 3.63 4.81 -8.68
CA VAL A 87 3.68 6.27 -8.92
C VAL A 87 4.16 6.57 -10.35
N GLN A 88 5.20 5.90 -10.84
CA GLN A 88 5.71 6.07 -12.19
C GLN A 88 4.68 5.62 -13.23
N TYR A 89 4.08 4.44 -13.02
CA TYR A 89 3.09 3.88 -13.93
C TYR A 89 1.89 4.81 -14.13
N VAL A 90 1.27 5.26 -13.02
CA VAL A 90 0.09 6.14 -13.12
C VAL A 90 0.42 7.52 -13.66
N GLY A 91 1.67 7.98 -13.52
CA GLY A 91 2.16 9.24 -14.10
C GLY A 91 2.33 9.18 -15.62
N ALA A 92 2.53 7.99 -16.18
CA ALA A 92 2.75 7.78 -17.61
C ALA A 92 1.54 7.18 -18.34
N ALA A 93 0.62 6.53 -17.60
CA ALA A 93 -0.52 5.81 -18.19
C ALA A 93 -1.49 6.75 -18.92
N THR A 94 -1.86 6.35 -20.13
CA THR A 94 -2.90 7.01 -20.93
C THR A 94 -4.30 6.57 -20.47
N LYS A 95 -5.35 7.24 -20.97
CA LYS A 95 -6.73 6.82 -20.72
C LYS A 95 -7.04 5.44 -21.31
N GLU A 96 -6.42 5.11 -22.41
CA GLU A 96 -6.54 3.80 -23.07
C GLU A 96 -5.87 2.71 -22.25
N ASP A 97 -4.68 2.99 -21.68
CA ASP A 97 -4.00 2.06 -20.77
C ASP A 97 -4.87 1.75 -19.55
N LEU A 98 -5.47 2.77 -18.95
CA LEU A 98 -6.33 2.60 -17.76
C LEU A 98 -7.58 1.75 -18.03
N LYS A 99 -8.10 1.75 -19.25
CA LYS A 99 -9.25 0.93 -19.66
C LYS A 99 -8.90 -0.49 -20.09
N ARG A 100 -7.61 -0.78 -20.29
CA ARG A 100 -7.16 -2.12 -20.66
C ARG A 100 -7.59 -3.13 -19.60
N VAL A 101 -8.23 -4.22 -20.03
CA VAL A 101 -8.67 -5.31 -19.14
C VAL A 101 -7.53 -6.31 -18.97
N VAL A 102 -7.30 -6.68 -17.72
CA VAL A 102 -6.34 -7.71 -17.31
C VAL A 102 -7.12 -8.92 -16.80
N SER A 103 -6.83 -10.09 -17.37
CA SER A 103 -7.35 -11.38 -16.89
C SER A 103 -6.31 -12.03 -15.98
N PHE A 104 -6.73 -12.58 -14.85
CA PHE A 104 -5.86 -13.23 -13.89
C PHE A 104 -6.59 -14.35 -13.16
N LYS A 105 -5.83 -15.21 -12.48
CA LYS A 105 -6.40 -16.19 -11.56
C LYS A 105 -6.34 -15.67 -10.13
N PHE A 106 -7.43 -15.84 -9.40
CA PHE A 106 -7.42 -15.70 -7.95
C PHE A 106 -6.69 -16.86 -7.28
N ILE A 107 -6.34 -16.70 -5.99
CA ILE A 107 -5.64 -17.73 -5.21
C ILE A 107 -6.48 -19.01 -5.08
N ASP A 108 -7.82 -18.88 -5.06
CA ASP A 108 -8.76 -20.01 -5.05
C ASP A 108 -8.89 -20.72 -6.41
N GLY A 109 -8.25 -20.20 -7.45
CA GLY A 109 -8.20 -20.77 -8.80
C GLY A 109 -9.23 -20.23 -9.78
N ASP A 110 -10.18 -19.43 -9.33
CA ASP A 110 -11.14 -18.76 -10.20
C ASP A 110 -10.48 -17.73 -11.12
N THR A 111 -11.06 -17.51 -12.29
CA THR A 111 -10.59 -16.49 -13.24
C THR A 111 -11.34 -15.19 -13.00
N GLY A 112 -10.60 -14.10 -12.82
CA GLY A 112 -11.12 -12.75 -12.72
C GLY A 112 -10.67 -11.86 -13.86
N GLN A 113 -11.41 -10.78 -14.07
CA GLN A 113 -11.07 -9.72 -15.02
C GLN A 113 -11.31 -8.37 -14.36
N MET A 114 -10.35 -7.46 -14.51
CA MET A 114 -10.48 -6.07 -14.06
C MET A 114 -9.82 -5.15 -15.08
N SER A 115 -10.36 -3.96 -15.27
CA SER A 115 -9.61 -2.89 -15.93
C SER A 115 -8.47 -2.42 -15.03
N ILE A 116 -7.45 -1.80 -15.63
CA ILE A 116 -6.33 -1.26 -14.84
C ILE A 116 -6.82 -0.21 -13.86
N GLU A 117 -7.77 0.66 -14.23
CA GLU A 117 -8.32 1.64 -13.29
C GLU A 117 -9.04 1.01 -12.10
N GLU A 118 -9.72 -0.12 -12.29
CA GLU A 118 -10.34 -0.89 -11.19
C GLU A 118 -9.28 -1.54 -10.29
N ILE A 119 -8.21 -2.08 -10.87
CA ILE A 119 -7.05 -2.59 -10.11
C ILE A 119 -6.43 -1.47 -9.28
N LEU A 120 -6.16 -0.31 -9.88
CA LEU A 120 -5.58 0.82 -9.17
C LEU A 120 -6.47 1.30 -8.01
N LEU A 121 -7.78 1.37 -8.22
CA LEU A 121 -8.73 1.70 -7.16
C LEU A 121 -8.72 0.65 -6.04
N HIS A 122 -8.67 -0.64 -6.43
CA HIS A 122 -8.53 -1.73 -5.45
C HIS A 122 -7.27 -1.56 -4.60
N LEU A 123 -6.10 -1.33 -5.20
CA LEU A 123 -4.84 -1.16 -4.47
C LEU A 123 -4.85 0.04 -3.50
N LEU A 124 -5.51 1.14 -3.87
CA LEU A 124 -5.67 2.30 -2.99
C LEU A 124 -6.55 1.98 -1.79
N THR A 125 -7.72 1.40 -2.02
CA THR A 125 -8.69 1.09 -0.96
C THR A 125 -8.22 -0.03 -0.05
N HIS A 126 -7.64 -1.09 -0.62
CA HIS A 126 -7.04 -2.21 0.08
C HIS A 126 -5.88 -1.76 0.99
N GLY A 127 -4.95 -0.98 0.44
CA GLY A 127 -3.84 -0.42 1.22
C GLY A 127 -4.31 0.47 2.37
N SER A 128 -5.29 1.34 2.14
CA SER A 128 -5.85 2.21 3.19
C SER A 128 -6.51 1.41 4.31
N ASN A 129 -7.29 0.36 3.96
CA ASN A 129 -7.93 -0.51 4.94
C ASN A 129 -6.89 -1.19 5.86
N HIS A 130 -5.84 -1.76 5.28
CA HIS A 130 -4.83 -2.48 6.05
C HIS A 130 -3.87 -1.57 6.83
N ARG A 131 -3.57 -0.36 6.34
CA ARG A 131 -2.88 0.65 7.15
C ARG A 131 -3.69 1.05 8.39
N GLY A 132 -5.02 1.14 8.24
CA GLY A 132 -5.91 1.36 9.39
C GLY A 132 -5.81 0.24 10.43
N MET A 133 -5.74 -1.02 10.00
CA MET A 133 -5.57 -2.17 10.90
C MET A 133 -4.21 -2.15 11.60
N ALA A 134 -3.12 -1.86 10.88
CA ALA A 134 -1.78 -1.72 11.47
C ALA A 134 -1.71 -0.54 12.46
N SER A 135 -2.29 0.61 12.10
CA SER A 135 -2.40 1.78 12.99
C SER A 135 -3.17 1.48 14.28
N ARG A 136 -4.20 0.63 14.20
CA ARG A 136 -4.96 0.22 15.37
C ARG A 136 -4.10 -0.53 16.39
N VAL A 137 -3.18 -1.39 15.92
CA VAL A 137 -2.24 -2.10 16.82
C VAL A 137 -1.40 -1.12 17.63
N LEU A 138 -0.89 -0.05 16.99
CA LEU A 138 -0.17 0.99 17.72
C LEU A 138 -1.05 1.68 18.77
N ALA A 139 -2.28 2.03 18.39
CA ALA A 139 -3.21 2.69 19.30
C ALA A 139 -3.61 1.81 20.51
N GLU A 140 -3.85 0.52 20.31
CA GLU A 140 -4.19 -0.42 21.39
C GLU A 140 -3.05 -0.63 22.39
N ASN A 141 -1.79 -0.39 21.95
CA ASN A 141 -0.61 -0.40 22.80
C ASN A 141 -0.25 1.00 23.35
N ASN A 142 -1.13 1.99 23.25
CA ASN A 142 -0.91 3.39 23.64
C ASN A 142 0.31 4.03 22.98
N LEU A 143 0.64 3.63 21.77
CA LEU A 143 1.74 4.15 20.96
C LEU A 143 1.27 5.22 19.98
N GLU A 144 2.21 6.04 19.52
CA GLU A 144 1.95 7.03 18.49
C GLU A 144 1.53 6.35 17.18
N ARG A 145 0.59 6.97 16.47
CA ARG A 145 0.13 6.52 15.15
C ARG A 145 0.04 7.69 14.17
N PRO A 146 0.27 7.46 12.88
CA PRO A 146 0.15 8.51 11.88
C PRO A 146 -1.31 8.96 11.73
N LYS A 147 -1.49 10.22 11.37
CA LYS A 147 -2.78 10.75 10.93
C LYS A 147 -2.91 10.53 9.42
N ASP A 148 -3.23 9.29 9.03
CA ASP A 148 -3.38 8.86 7.64
C ASP A 148 -4.65 9.45 7.02
N THR A 149 -4.56 10.69 6.54
CA THR A 149 -5.65 11.35 5.82
C THR A 149 -5.13 12.07 4.58
N PHE A 150 -5.86 11.96 3.47
CA PHE A 150 -5.54 12.66 2.23
C PHE A 150 -5.53 14.18 2.41
N THR A 151 -6.40 14.71 3.28
CA THR A 151 -6.42 16.13 3.62
C THR A 151 -5.13 16.59 4.27
N ARG A 152 -4.56 15.82 5.22
CA ARG A 152 -3.28 16.14 5.84
C ARG A 152 -2.16 16.13 4.80
N TYR A 153 -2.10 15.11 3.97
CA TYR A 153 -1.13 15.02 2.88
C TYR A 153 -1.16 16.26 1.98
N LEU A 154 -2.35 16.65 1.51
CA LEU A 154 -2.50 17.83 0.64
C LEU A 154 -2.04 19.12 1.31
N HIS A 155 -2.37 19.33 2.58
CA HIS A 155 -1.99 20.55 3.30
C HIS A 155 -0.54 20.57 3.76
N GLN A 156 0.14 19.43 3.78
CA GLN A 156 1.59 19.37 3.92
C GLN A 156 2.30 19.66 2.59
N LEU A 157 1.77 19.12 1.49
CA LEU A 157 2.33 19.33 0.15
C LEU A 157 2.13 20.77 -0.34
N GLU A 158 0.96 21.35 -0.06
CA GLU A 158 0.55 22.68 -0.49
C GLU A 158 0.03 23.50 0.73
N PRO A 159 0.94 24.01 1.60
CA PRO A 159 0.53 24.71 2.83
C PRO A 159 -0.35 25.93 2.61
N SER A 160 -0.23 26.57 1.45
CA SER A 160 -1.06 27.74 1.06
C SER A 160 -2.55 27.43 0.92
N ARG A 161 -2.93 26.14 0.84
CA ARG A 161 -4.35 25.73 0.86
C ARG A 161 -5.00 25.89 2.24
N ARG A 162 -4.22 26.03 3.30
CA ARG A 162 -4.73 26.24 4.65
C ARG A 162 -4.91 27.73 4.89
N VAL A 163 -6.15 28.22 4.69
CA VAL A 163 -6.50 29.63 4.82
C VAL A 163 -7.04 29.90 6.22
N GLY A 164 -6.40 30.79 6.95
CA GLY A 164 -6.93 31.37 8.19
C GLY A 164 -6.86 30.45 9.41
N GLY A 165 -5.94 30.68 10.28
CA GLY A 165 -5.92 30.28 11.67
C GLY A 165 -5.60 31.51 12.51
#